data_2a774024105725b50f5e7429aaefd715
#
_entry.id   2a774024105725b50f5e7429aaefd715
#
_cell.length_a   1.000
_cell.length_b   1.000
_cell.length_c   1.000
_cell.angle_alpha   90.00
_cell.angle_beta   90.00
_cell.angle_gamma   90.00
#
_symmetry.space_group_name_H-M   'P 1'
#
loop_
_entity.id
_entity.type
_entity.pdbx_description
1 polymer ?
#
loop_
_entity_poly.entity_id
_entity_poly.type
_entity_poly.pdbx_seq_one_letter_code
_entity_poly.pdbx_strand_id
1 'polypeptide(L)'
;MLQYTLIKRDRRTGMIATSIEQIPKIVCFDDSPRGRLLLGAAYLFYKQGYDKTTVRQLGEFIGIQSGSLFHHFKSKDDILATVMEQTIIYNFARLKEAAERSNDPEQQLRDLIRAELISITGDTGAAMAVLVHEWFALSKEKQEYLLKMRNEYEQVWLDVIEKLRTQGKVKHDAFIWRRLVGGSISWTVTWYRPEGKVKIDELTEMVWEMALK
;
A
#
# COMPACT_ATOMS: atom_id res chain seq x y z
N MET A 1 3.45 -12.03 -18.50
CA MET A 1 4.01 -12.50 -17.21
C MET A 1 5.36 -11.80 -17.05
N LEU A 2 5.35 -10.52 -16.66
CA LEU A 2 6.58 -9.73 -16.42
C LEU A 2 7.02 -9.97 -14.98
N GLN A 3 8.17 -10.58 -14.84
CA GLN A 3 8.81 -10.87 -13.57
C GLN A 3 9.12 -9.57 -12.81
N TYR A 4 8.40 -9.33 -11.72
CA TYR A 4 8.70 -8.31 -10.70
C TYR A 4 9.94 -8.70 -9.86
N THR A 5 11.01 -9.14 -10.51
CA THR A 5 12.20 -9.67 -9.81
C THR A 5 13.19 -8.58 -9.37
N LEU A 6 13.00 -7.32 -9.77
CA LEU A 6 13.98 -6.25 -9.55
C LEU A 6 13.81 -5.40 -8.28
N ILE A 7 12.74 -5.57 -7.51
CA ILE A 7 12.47 -4.71 -6.33
C ILE A 7 13.09 -5.25 -5.02
N LYS A 8 13.94 -6.27 -5.10
CA LYS A 8 14.53 -6.89 -3.89
C LYS A 8 15.63 -6.07 -3.20
N ARG A 9 16.07 -4.95 -3.73
CA ARG A 9 17.37 -4.38 -3.29
C ARG A 9 17.33 -3.39 -2.14
N ASP A 10 16.21 -2.74 -1.83
CA ASP A 10 16.20 -1.68 -0.79
C ASP A 10 15.47 -2.03 0.51
N ARG A 11 14.87 -3.22 0.61
CA ARG A 11 14.19 -3.68 1.84
C ARG A 11 15.14 -4.00 3.00
N ARG A 12 16.47 -4.10 2.76
CA ARG A 12 17.40 -4.78 3.67
C ARG A 12 18.59 -3.95 4.14
N THR A 13 18.69 -2.69 3.81
CA THR A 13 19.82 -1.84 4.22
C THR A 13 19.54 -1.10 5.53
N GLY A 14 19.23 -1.81 6.57
CA GLY A 14 19.12 -1.30 7.92
C GLY A 14 18.98 -2.45 8.90
N MET A 15 19.51 -2.32 10.11
CA MET A 15 19.25 -3.29 11.18
C MET A 15 17.75 -3.46 11.34
N ILE A 16 17.28 -4.71 11.40
CA ILE A 16 15.90 -5.02 11.75
C ILE A 16 15.73 -4.60 13.21
N ALA A 17 14.70 -3.81 13.50
CA ALA A 17 14.35 -3.46 14.87
C ALA A 17 14.15 -4.75 15.70
N THR A 18 14.53 -4.71 16.95
CA THR A 18 14.44 -5.87 17.85
C THR A 18 13.11 -5.92 18.61
N SER A 19 12.37 -4.81 18.64
CA SER A 19 11.05 -4.74 19.26
C SER A 19 10.13 -3.74 18.55
N ILE A 20 8.83 -3.84 18.86
CA ILE A 20 7.78 -3.02 18.26
C ILE A 20 7.90 -1.53 18.62
N GLU A 21 8.47 -1.21 19.77
CA GLU A 21 8.64 0.17 20.25
C GLU A 21 9.65 0.95 19.40
N GLN A 22 10.48 0.26 18.64
CA GLN A 22 11.54 0.84 17.79
C GLN A 22 11.07 1.16 16.37
N ILE A 23 9.83 0.82 16.01
CA ILE A 23 9.32 1.01 14.65
C ILE A 23 8.34 2.17 14.56
N PRO A 24 8.29 2.87 13.40
CA PRO A 24 7.29 3.90 13.17
C PRO A 24 5.88 3.30 13.22
N LYS A 25 4.93 4.08 13.72
CA LYS A 25 3.51 3.73 13.60
C LYS A 25 3.11 3.67 12.13
N ILE A 26 2.26 2.68 11.80
CA ILE A 26 1.57 2.60 10.53
C ILE A 26 0.10 2.96 10.84
N VAL A 27 -0.36 4.08 10.30
CA VAL A 27 -1.62 4.72 10.70
C VAL A 27 -2.89 3.89 10.49
N CYS A 28 -2.83 2.86 9.65
CA CYS A 28 -3.96 1.95 9.46
C CYS A 28 -4.11 0.88 10.56
N PHE A 29 -3.21 0.86 11.56
CA PHE A 29 -3.30 -0.04 12.70
C PHE A 29 -3.42 0.75 13.99
N ASP A 30 -4.42 0.40 14.81
CA ASP A 30 -4.66 1.03 16.10
C ASP A 30 -3.69 0.53 17.20
N ASP A 31 -3.77 1.15 18.38
CA ASP A 31 -2.92 0.79 19.53
C ASP A 31 -3.48 -0.40 20.36
N SER A 32 -4.55 -1.08 19.89
CA SER A 32 -5.07 -2.30 20.52
C SER A 32 -4.05 -3.45 20.46
N PRO A 33 -4.15 -4.48 21.29
CA PRO A 33 -3.29 -5.66 21.20
C PRO A 33 -3.30 -6.29 19.79
N ARG A 34 -4.46 -6.28 19.12
CA ARG A 34 -4.61 -6.77 17.76
C ARG A 34 -3.94 -5.84 16.75
N GLY A 35 -4.11 -4.52 16.88
CA GLY A 35 -3.46 -3.54 15.99
C GLY A 35 -1.95 -3.53 16.14
N ARG A 36 -1.41 -3.62 17.37
CA ARG A 36 0.03 -3.78 17.62
C ARG A 36 0.60 -5.05 16.98
N LEU A 37 -0.16 -6.15 17.00
CA LEU A 37 0.24 -7.38 16.31
C LEU A 37 0.32 -7.17 14.80
N LEU A 38 -0.68 -6.52 14.20
CA LEU A 38 -0.69 -6.21 12.77
C LEU A 38 0.46 -5.26 12.38
N LEU A 39 0.75 -4.25 13.21
CA LEU A 39 1.90 -3.35 13.03
C LEU A 39 3.22 -4.12 12.99
N GLY A 40 3.45 -4.98 13.99
CA GLY A 40 4.66 -5.81 14.05
C GLY A 40 4.77 -6.79 12.88
N ALA A 41 3.63 -7.40 12.49
CA ALA A 41 3.56 -8.30 11.34
C ALA A 41 3.88 -7.55 10.02
N ALA A 42 3.25 -6.40 9.78
CA ALA A 42 3.51 -5.59 8.61
C ALA A 42 5.00 -5.20 8.50
N TYR A 43 5.60 -4.79 9.62
CA TYR A 43 7.02 -4.45 9.68
C TYR A 43 7.92 -5.65 9.34
N LEU A 44 7.72 -6.80 9.99
CA LEU A 44 8.56 -7.98 9.75
C LEU A 44 8.35 -8.56 8.35
N PHE A 45 7.12 -8.62 7.86
CA PHE A 45 6.83 -9.05 6.49
C PHE A 45 7.50 -8.11 5.47
N TYR A 46 7.47 -6.81 5.71
CA TYR A 46 8.17 -5.83 4.88
C TYR A 46 9.68 -6.02 4.91
N LYS A 47 10.29 -6.17 6.09
CA LYS A 47 11.75 -6.20 6.26
C LYS A 47 12.39 -7.51 5.80
N GLN A 48 11.82 -8.65 6.15
CA GLN A 48 12.43 -9.96 5.89
C GLN A 48 11.62 -10.89 4.99
N GLY A 49 10.38 -10.50 4.65
CA GLY A 49 9.44 -11.29 3.85
C GLY A 49 8.55 -12.19 4.70
N TYR A 50 7.38 -12.52 4.12
CA TYR A 50 6.40 -13.39 4.78
C TYR A 50 6.97 -14.77 5.11
N ASP A 51 7.58 -15.45 4.14
CA ASP A 51 8.07 -16.83 4.33
C ASP A 51 9.09 -16.96 5.46
N LYS A 52 9.95 -15.95 5.60
CA LYS A 52 11.00 -15.95 6.63
C LYS A 52 10.53 -15.51 8.01
N THR A 53 9.32 -14.97 8.11
CA THR A 53 8.73 -14.54 9.37
C THR A 53 7.95 -15.67 10.01
N THR A 54 8.36 -16.13 11.18
CA THR A 54 7.65 -17.14 11.96
C THR A 54 6.70 -16.51 12.97
N VAL A 55 5.66 -17.26 13.37
CA VAL A 55 4.74 -16.84 14.44
C VAL A 55 5.48 -16.62 15.77
N ARG A 56 6.51 -17.42 16.03
CA ARG A 56 7.36 -17.25 17.21
C ARG A 56 8.11 -15.90 17.18
N GLN A 57 8.73 -15.57 16.06
CA GLN A 57 9.40 -14.26 15.89
C GLN A 57 8.43 -13.09 16.02
N LEU A 58 7.19 -13.21 15.50
CA LEU A 58 6.14 -12.21 15.71
C LEU A 58 5.85 -12.03 17.21
N GLY A 59 5.65 -13.12 17.93
CA GLY A 59 5.38 -13.06 19.38
C GLY A 59 6.53 -12.39 20.14
N GLU A 60 7.77 -12.82 19.90
CA GLU A 60 8.97 -12.25 20.50
C GLU A 60 9.12 -10.75 20.19
N PHE A 61 8.88 -10.35 18.93
CA PHE A 61 8.99 -8.95 18.49
C PHE A 61 7.96 -8.03 19.15
N ILE A 62 6.74 -8.54 19.39
CA ILE A 62 5.65 -7.77 20.00
C ILE A 62 5.67 -7.86 21.53
N GLY A 63 6.47 -8.76 22.09
CA GLY A 63 6.58 -8.97 23.54
C GLY A 63 5.44 -9.83 24.12
N ILE A 64 4.86 -10.75 23.31
CA ILE A 64 3.82 -11.68 23.78
C ILE A 64 4.21 -13.13 23.50
N GLN A 65 3.60 -14.07 24.23
CA GLN A 65 3.78 -15.49 23.94
C GLN A 65 3.15 -15.83 22.59
N SER A 66 3.83 -16.65 21.77
CA SER A 66 3.34 -17.04 20.45
C SER A 66 1.98 -17.74 20.46
N GLY A 67 1.63 -18.43 21.56
CA GLY A 67 0.30 -18.99 21.76
C GLY A 67 -0.81 -17.96 21.84
N SER A 68 -0.51 -16.77 22.38
CA SER A 68 -1.49 -15.67 22.50
C SER A 68 -1.87 -15.07 21.15
N LEU A 69 -1.04 -15.23 20.11
CA LEU A 69 -1.35 -14.81 18.73
C LEU A 69 -2.58 -15.56 18.20
N PHE A 70 -2.72 -16.82 18.54
CA PHE A 70 -3.82 -17.65 18.07
C PHE A 70 -5.18 -17.34 18.73
N HIS A 71 -5.22 -16.49 19.77
CA HIS A 71 -6.47 -15.89 20.24
C HIS A 71 -7.01 -14.82 19.31
N HIS A 72 -6.13 -14.19 18.51
CA HIS A 72 -6.51 -13.13 17.58
C HIS A 72 -6.61 -13.60 16.13
N PHE A 73 -5.81 -14.60 15.73
CA PHE A 73 -5.71 -15.08 14.35
C PHE A 73 -5.55 -16.58 14.29
N LYS A 74 -6.24 -17.23 13.38
CA LYS A 74 -6.19 -18.70 13.21
C LYS A 74 -4.88 -19.19 12.61
N SER A 75 -4.21 -18.34 11.83
CA SER A 75 -2.99 -18.69 11.08
C SER A 75 -2.14 -17.46 10.76
N LYS A 76 -0.90 -17.70 10.34
CA LYS A 76 -0.04 -16.63 9.79
C LYS A 76 -0.63 -16.04 8.50
N ASP A 77 -1.33 -16.84 7.70
CA ASP A 77 -2.04 -16.40 6.49
C ASP A 77 -3.21 -15.47 6.84
N ASP A 78 -3.91 -15.67 7.97
CA ASP A 78 -4.93 -14.74 8.46
C ASP A 78 -4.32 -13.40 8.88
N ILE A 79 -3.14 -13.42 9.50
CA ILE A 79 -2.41 -12.20 9.86
C ILE A 79 -2.06 -11.42 8.59
N LEU A 80 -1.49 -12.08 7.58
CA LEU A 80 -1.12 -11.45 6.32
C LEU A 80 -2.35 -10.85 5.62
N ALA A 81 -3.42 -11.62 5.51
CA ALA A 81 -4.67 -11.17 4.90
C ALA A 81 -5.23 -9.94 5.62
N THR A 82 -5.23 -9.94 6.96
CA THR A 82 -5.73 -8.81 7.75
C THR A 82 -4.84 -7.58 7.63
N VAL A 83 -3.52 -7.73 7.57
CA VAL A 83 -2.59 -6.61 7.28
C VAL A 83 -2.96 -5.97 5.94
N MET A 84 -3.16 -6.78 4.90
CA MET A 84 -3.53 -6.28 3.58
C MET A 84 -4.92 -5.64 3.55
N GLU A 85 -5.91 -6.28 4.20
CA GLU A 85 -7.28 -5.78 4.30
C GLU A 85 -7.34 -4.40 4.95
N GLN A 86 -6.75 -4.23 6.14
CA GLN A 86 -6.74 -2.96 6.84
C GLN A 86 -6.00 -1.86 6.04
N THR A 87 -4.95 -2.24 5.34
CA THR A 87 -4.22 -1.34 4.44
C THR A 87 -5.10 -0.87 3.28
N ILE A 88 -5.85 -1.78 2.65
CA ILE A 88 -6.79 -1.45 1.57
C ILE A 88 -7.89 -0.54 2.10
N ILE A 89 -8.55 -0.90 3.22
CA ILE A 89 -9.65 -0.12 3.81
C ILE A 89 -9.20 1.32 4.07
N TYR A 90 -8.06 1.49 4.74
CA TYR A 90 -7.57 2.81 5.11
C TYR A 90 -7.23 3.67 3.87
N ASN A 91 -6.50 3.11 2.91
CA ASN A 91 -6.11 3.84 1.72
C ASN A 91 -7.30 4.06 0.75
N PHE A 92 -8.28 3.17 0.75
CA PHE A 92 -9.53 3.36 0.00
C PHE A 92 -10.33 4.55 0.54
N ALA A 93 -10.47 4.67 1.86
CA ALA A 93 -11.12 5.82 2.48
C ALA A 93 -10.41 7.13 2.12
N ARG A 94 -9.08 7.16 2.20
CA ARG A 94 -8.24 8.31 1.77
C ARG A 94 -8.45 8.66 0.29
N LEU A 95 -8.52 7.65 -0.57
CA LEU A 95 -8.70 7.84 -2.00
C LEU A 95 -10.08 8.40 -2.32
N LYS A 96 -11.13 7.88 -1.67
CA LYS A 96 -12.51 8.40 -1.83
C LYS A 96 -12.61 9.86 -1.38
N GLU A 97 -12.07 10.17 -0.20
CA GLU A 97 -12.03 11.55 0.29
C GLU A 97 -11.30 12.48 -0.71
N ALA A 98 -10.18 12.03 -1.29
CA ALA A 98 -9.47 12.79 -2.32
C ALA A 98 -10.33 13.03 -3.56
N ALA A 99 -11.05 12.02 -4.05
CA ALA A 99 -11.95 12.14 -5.19
C ALA A 99 -13.14 13.07 -4.95
N GLU A 100 -13.59 13.20 -3.70
CA GLU A 100 -14.75 14.00 -3.30
C GLU A 100 -14.42 15.48 -3.02
N ARG A 101 -13.14 15.86 -2.92
CA ARG A 101 -12.70 17.25 -2.62
C ARG A 101 -13.03 18.26 -3.70
N SER A 102 -13.18 17.82 -4.94
CA SER A 102 -13.45 18.67 -6.08
C SER A 102 -14.40 18.02 -7.06
N ASN A 103 -15.16 18.84 -7.80
CA ASN A 103 -15.97 18.39 -8.94
C ASN A 103 -15.21 18.51 -10.28
N ASP A 104 -14.04 19.15 -10.30
CA ASP A 104 -13.19 19.22 -11.47
C ASP A 104 -12.36 17.94 -11.64
N PRO A 105 -12.52 17.20 -12.75
CA PRO A 105 -11.82 15.93 -12.96
C PRO A 105 -10.28 16.06 -12.99
N GLU A 106 -9.73 17.21 -13.41
CA GLU A 106 -8.28 17.41 -13.36
C GLU A 106 -7.79 17.56 -11.92
N GLN A 107 -8.53 18.29 -11.09
CA GLN A 107 -8.20 18.40 -9.68
C GLN A 107 -8.42 17.08 -8.96
N GLN A 108 -9.51 16.33 -9.28
CA GLN A 108 -9.71 14.98 -8.77
C GLN A 108 -8.51 14.08 -9.09
N LEU A 109 -8.05 14.08 -10.34
CA LEU A 109 -6.87 13.27 -10.73
C LEU A 109 -5.62 13.66 -9.95
N ARG A 110 -5.36 14.95 -9.77
CA ARG A 110 -4.22 15.46 -8.99
C ARG A 110 -4.29 14.97 -7.54
N ASP A 111 -5.48 15.06 -6.93
CA ASP A 111 -5.70 14.63 -5.56
C ASP A 111 -5.59 13.10 -5.40
N LEU A 112 -6.03 12.30 -6.38
CA LEU A 112 -5.83 10.84 -6.41
C LEU A 112 -4.35 10.46 -6.53
N ILE A 113 -3.60 11.11 -7.42
CA ILE A 113 -2.14 10.92 -7.56
C ILE A 113 -1.46 11.18 -6.22
N ARG A 114 -1.77 12.32 -5.60
CA ARG A 114 -1.22 12.68 -4.30
C ARG A 114 -1.54 11.66 -3.21
N ALA A 115 -2.80 11.24 -3.11
CA ALA A 115 -3.24 10.25 -2.13
C ALA A 115 -2.51 8.92 -2.30
N GLU A 116 -2.33 8.44 -3.53
CA GLU A 116 -1.63 7.19 -3.81
C GLU A 116 -0.12 7.31 -3.55
N LEU A 117 0.51 8.42 -3.90
CA LEU A 117 1.91 8.69 -3.57
C LEU A 117 2.14 8.68 -2.05
N ILE A 118 1.28 9.33 -1.26
CA ILE A 118 1.34 9.31 0.21
C ILE A 118 1.16 7.88 0.73
N SER A 119 0.23 7.11 0.17
CA SER A 119 -0.02 5.72 0.59
C SER A 119 1.20 4.83 0.38
N ILE A 120 1.96 5.04 -0.69
CA ILE A 120 3.10 4.21 -1.06
C ILE A 120 4.39 4.66 -0.36
N THR A 121 4.60 5.97 -0.21
CA THR A 121 5.88 6.53 0.26
C THR A 121 5.84 7.05 1.69
N GLY A 122 4.66 7.18 2.29
CA GLY A 122 4.44 7.77 3.60
C GLY A 122 4.00 6.76 4.66
N ASP A 123 2.97 7.13 5.38
CA ASP A 123 2.49 6.54 6.64
C ASP A 123 1.95 5.10 6.54
N THR A 124 1.61 4.63 5.36
CA THR A 124 1.21 3.23 5.09
C THR A 124 2.20 2.48 4.21
N GLY A 125 3.34 3.09 3.85
CA GLY A 125 4.25 2.58 2.83
C GLY A 125 4.75 1.15 3.09
N ALA A 126 5.10 0.79 4.33
CA ALA A 126 5.52 -0.57 4.67
C ALA A 126 4.39 -1.59 4.46
N ALA A 127 3.16 -1.28 4.87
CA ALA A 127 1.99 -2.14 4.69
C ALA A 127 1.58 -2.22 3.21
N MET A 128 1.67 -1.13 2.45
CA MET A 128 1.48 -1.12 1.00
C MET A 128 2.51 -2.00 0.29
N ALA A 129 3.76 -1.96 0.71
CA ALA A 129 4.79 -2.84 0.16
C ALA A 129 4.49 -4.33 0.44
N VAL A 130 3.96 -4.67 1.62
CA VAL A 130 3.48 -6.03 1.93
C VAL A 130 2.36 -6.43 0.99
N LEU A 131 1.36 -5.55 0.78
CA LEU A 131 0.23 -5.80 -0.14
C LEU A 131 0.70 -6.13 -1.57
N VAL A 132 1.72 -5.42 -2.06
CA VAL A 132 2.23 -5.62 -3.43
C VAL A 132 3.11 -6.85 -3.54
N HIS A 133 4.01 -7.08 -2.56
CA HIS A 133 5.07 -8.08 -2.71
C HIS A 133 4.73 -9.44 -2.16
N GLU A 134 3.84 -9.53 -1.18
CA GLU A 134 3.48 -10.78 -0.52
C GLU A 134 2.11 -11.30 -0.98
N TRP A 135 1.53 -10.71 -2.03
CA TRP A 135 0.22 -11.10 -2.58
C TRP A 135 0.08 -12.59 -2.88
N PHE A 136 1.11 -13.16 -3.49
CA PHE A 136 1.11 -14.58 -3.89
C PHE A 136 1.37 -15.55 -2.73
N ALA A 137 1.71 -15.06 -1.54
CA ALA A 137 1.82 -15.87 -0.33
C ALA A 137 0.45 -16.16 0.32
N LEU A 138 -0.60 -15.40 -0.04
CA LEU A 138 -1.96 -15.64 0.41
C LEU A 138 -2.58 -16.90 -0.20
N SER A 139 -3.47 -17.55 0.55
CA SER A 139 -4.38 -18.56 0.01
C SER A 139 -5.27 -17.98 -1.09
N LYS A 140 -5.73 -18.81 -2.04
CA LYS A 140 -6.59 -18.36 -3.15
C LYS A 140 -7.87 -17.71 -2.66
N GLU A 141 -8.51 -18.26 -1.64
CA GLU A 141 -9.72 -17.74 -1.03
C GLU A 141 -9.52 -16.28 -0.56
N LYS A 142 -8.40 -16.01 0.12
CA LYS A 142 -8.07 -14.67 0.61
C LYS A 142 -7.68 -13.71 -0.51
N GLN A 143 -6.99 -14.21 -1.54
CA GLN A 143 -6.72 -13.42 -2.73
C GLN A 143 -8.02 -12.97 -3.41
N GLU A 144 -9.00 -13.88 -3.60
CA GLU A 144 -10.30 -13.58 -4.19
C GLU A 144 -11.10 -12.57 -3.34
N TYR A 145 -11.07 -12.72 -2.02
CA TYR A 145 -11.71 -11.77 -1.10
C TYR A 145 -11.11 -10.35 -1.23
N LEU A 146 -9.79 -10.23 -1.12
CA LEU A 146 -9.11 -8.94 -1.18
C LEU A 146 -9.14 -8.33 -2.59
N LEU A 147 -9.24 -9.16 -3.64
CA LEU A 147 -9.36 -8.68 -5.02
C LEU A 147 -10.64 -7.87 -5.22
N LYS A 148 -11.75 -8.25 -4.58
CA LYS A 148 -13.00 -7.47 -4.64
C LYS A 148 -12.79 -6.05 -4.11
N MET A 149 -12.13 -5.91 -2.96
CA MET A 149 -11.83 -4.60 -2.37
C MET A 149 -10.87 -3.79 -3.24
N ARG A 150 -9.88 -4.42 -3.86
CA ARG A 150 -8.96 -3.77 -4.80
C ARG A 150 -9.68 -3.30 -6.05
N ASN A 151 -10.67 -4.02 -6.53
CA ASN A 151 -11.48 -3.60 -7.67
C ASN A 151 -12.31 -2.35 -7.35
N GLU A 152 -12.87 -2.24 -6.14
CA GLU A 152 -13.55 -1.02 -5.68
C GLU A 152 -12.59 0.18 -5.60
N TYR A 153 -11.39 -0.03 -5.07
CA TYR A 153 -10.32 0.98 -5.06
C TYR A 153 -9.98 1.46 -6.48
N GLU A 154 -9.83 0.52 -7.42
CA GLU A 154 -9.51 0.80 -8.81
C GLU A 154 -10.65 1.55 -9.52
N GLN A 155 -11.90 1.27 -9.17
CA GLN A 155 -13.07 1.92 -9.78
C GLN A 155 -13.08 3.43 -9.53
N VAL A 156 -12.63 3.90 -8.36
CA VAL A 156 -12.51 5.36 -8.08
C VAL A 156 -11.61 6.05 -9.10
N TRP A 157 -10.50 5.42 -9.44
CA TRP A 157 -9.58 5.93 -10.47
C TRP A 157 -10.23 5.94 -11.85
N LEU A 158 -10.84 4.81 -12.23
CA LEU A 158 -11.44 4.65 -13.55
C LEU A 158 -12.57 5.68 -13.79
N ASP A 159 -13.37 5.97 -12.77
CA ASP A 159 -14.45 6.96 -12.85
C ASP A 159 -13.91 8.38 -13.14
N VAL A 160 -12.80 8.77 -12.52
CA VAL A 160 -12.16 10.07 -12.78
C VAL A 160 -11.50 10.10 -14.16
N ILE A 161 -10.80 9.04 -14.53
CA ILE A 161 -10.15 8.93 -15.85
C ILE A 161 -11.19 8.98 -16.97
N GLU A 162 -12.35 8.33 -16.80
CA GLU A 162 -13.40 8.33 -17.80
C GLU A 162 -14.02 9.72 -17.98
N LYS A 163 -14.18 10.50 -16.92
CA LYS A 163 -14.58 11.92 -17.02
C LYS A 163 -13.56 12.71 -17.85
N LEU A 164 -12.27 12.50 -17.66
CA LEU A 164 -11.22 13.16 -18.45
C LEU A 164 -11.21 12.70 -19.90
N ARG A 165 -11.55 11.43 -20.18
CA ARG A 165 -11.70 10.91 -21.54
C ARG A 165 -12.86 11.58 -22.26
N THR A 166 -14.00 11.73 -21.62
CA THR A 166 -15.17 12.41 -22.20
C THR A 166 -14.87 13.89 -22.50
N GLN A 167 -13.96 14.51 -21.78
CA GLN A 167 -13.46 15.87 -22.03
C GLN A 167 -12.35 15.93 -23.10
N GLY A 168 -11.93 14.79 -23.64
CA GLY A 168 -10.85 14.71 -24.64
C GLY A 168 -9.43 14.91 -24.08
N LYS A 169 -9.27 14.95 -22.74
CA LYS A 169 -7.98 15.16 -22.06
C LYS A 169 -7.15 13.88 -21.93
N VAL A 170 -7.80 12.73 -21.84
CA VAL A 170 -7.18 11.40 -21.90
C VAL A 170 -7.67 10.74 -23.20
N LYS A 171 -6.74 10.36 -24.09
CA LYS A 171 -7.06 9.77 -25.40
C LYS A 171 -7.04 8.25 -25.42
N HIS A 172 -6.39 7.65 -24.45
CA HIS A 172 -6.17 6.21 -24.38
C HIS A 172 -7.26 5.51 -23.56
N ASP A 173 -7.34 4.20 -23.68
CA ASP A 173 -8.18 3.36 -22.85
C ASP A 173 -7.90 3.60 -21.35
N ALA A 174 -8.96 3.79 -20.55
CA ALA A 174 -8.84 4.18 -19.15
C ALA A 174 -8.09 3.13 -18.32
N PHE A 175 -8.33 1.85 -18.56
CA PHE A 175 -7.68 0.76 -17.86
C PHE A 175 -6.18 0.70 -18.15
N ILE A 176 -5.79 0.82 -19.42
CA ILE A 176 -4.38 0.81 -19.84
C ILE A 176 -3.67 2.05 -19.29
N TRP A 177 -4.30 3.23 -19.42
CA TRP A 177 -3.76 4.48 -18.89
C TRP A 177 -3.52 4.40 -17.37
N ARG A 178 -4.50 3.90 -16.63
CA ARG A 178 -4.38 3.68 -15.19
C ARG A 178 -3.23 2.75 -14.83
N ARG A 179 -3.01 1.67 -15.58
CA ARG A 179 -1.89 0.75 -15.37
C ARG A 179 -0.52 1.41 -15.56
N LEU A 180 -0.38 2.26 -16.57
CA LEU A 180 0.87 2.97 -16.84
C LEU A 180 1.16 4.01 -15.76
N VAL A 181 0.18 4.87 -15.44
CA VAL A 181 0.33 5.90 -14.41
C VAL A 181 0.51 5.27 -13.02
N GLY A 182 -0.32 4.29 -12.67
CA GLY A 182 -0.18 3.56 -11.40
C GLY A 182 1.16 2.83 -11.28
N GLY A 183 1.69 2.30 -12.38
CA GLY A 183 3.03 1.71 -12.41
C GLY A 183 4.12 2.73 -12.10
N SER A 184 4.04 3.94 -12.68
CA SER A 184 5.00 5.01 -12.39
C SER A 184 4.93 5.46 -10.92
N ILE A 185 3.73 5.62 -10.38
CA ILE A 185 3.50 5.97 -8.96
C ILE A 185 4.06 4.86 -8.06
N SER A 186 3.73 3.59 -8.33
CA SER A 186 4.20 2.46 -7.52
C SER A 186 5.72 2.32 -7.50
N TRP A 187 6.39 2.69 -8.60
CA TRP A 187 7.85 2.66 -8.70
C TRP A 187 8.54 3.65 -7.77
N THR A 188 7.84 4.72 -7.33
CA THR A 188 8.41 5.74 -6.42
C THR A 188 8.89 5.13 -5.09
N VAL A 189 8.30 4.01 -4.64
CA VAL A 189 8.73 3.29 -3.44
C VAL A 189 10.22 2.90 -3.45
N THR A 190 10.82 2.80 -4.64
CA THR A 190 12.20 2.35 -4.80
C THR A 190 13.23 3.48 -4.65
N TRP A 191 12.86 4.71 -4.99
CA TRP A 191 13.80 5.82 -5.10
C TRP A 191 13.39 7.10 -4.38
N TYR A 192 12.10 7.34 -4.17
CA TYR A 192 11.65 8.58 -3.50
C TYR A 192 12.07 8.60 -2.03
N ARG A 193 12.49 9.77 -1.59
CA ARG A 193 12.86 10.03 -0.18
C ARG A 193 12.12 11.28 0.29
N PRO A 194 11.25 11.19 1.33
CA PRO A 194 10.48 12.32 1.85
C PRO A 194 11.35 13.51 2.30
N GLU A 195 12.57 13.21 2.80
CA GLU A 195 13.56 14.21 3.22
C GLU A 195 14.38 14.75 2.05
N GLY A 196 14.16 14.21 0.84
CA GLY A 196 14.88 14.61 -0.37
C GLY A 196 14.50 16.04 -0.85
N LYS A 197 15.11 16.43 -1.97
CA LYS A 197 14.88 17.75 -2.59
C LYS A 197 13.45 17.88 -3.11
N VAL A 198 12.91 16.84 -3.76
CA VAL A 198 11.56 16.83 -4.33
C VAL A 198 10.56 16.52 -3.23
N LYS A 199 9.60 17.40 -3.02
CA LYS A 199 8.51 17.19 -2.06
C LYS A 199 7.32 16.49 -2.71
N ILE A 200 6.44 15.93 -1.88
CA ILE A 200 5.33 15.10 -2.37
C ILE A 200 4.40 15.88 -3.31
N ASP A 201 4.16 17.14 -3.01
CA ASP A 201 3.29 17.99 -3.83
C ASP A 201 3.94 18.29 -5.21
N GLU A 202 5.25 18.54 -5.24
CA GLU A 202 6.01 18.71 -6.47
C GLU A 202 6.02 17.41 -7.31
N LEU A 203 6.22 16.27 -6.66
CA LEU A 203 6.16 14.95 -7.33
C LEU A 203 4.76 14.69 -7.88
N THR A 204 3.72 15.10 -7.16
CA THR A 204 2.33 15.01 -7.62
C THR A 204 2.12 15.76 -8.93
N GLU A 205 2.59 17.02 -9.00
CA GLU A 205 2.48 17.83 -10.22
C GLU A 205 3.26 17.22 -11.38
N MET A 206 4.47 16.70 -11.14
CA MET A 206 5.26 16.02 -12.18
C MET A 206 4.52 14.79 -12.75
N VAL A 207 3.94 13.95 -11.88
CA VAL A 207 3.16 12.79 -12.34
C VAL A 207 1.90 13.23 -13.09
N TRP A 208 1.20 14.24 -12.59
CA TRP A 208 0.01 14.78 -13.23
C TRP A 208 0.32 15.37 -14.62
N GLU A 209 1.41 16.13 -14.76
CA GLU A 209 1.84 16.65 -16.06
C GLU A 209 2.20 15.53 -17.05
N MET A 210 2.93 14.52 -16.62
CA MET A 210 3.24 13.36 -17.45
C MET A 210 2.00 12.58 -17.89
N ALA A 211 0.96 12.59 -17.07
CA ALA A 211 -0.25 11.83 -17.29
C ALA A 211 -1.21 12.50 -18.31
N LEU A 212 -1.21 13.85 -18.42
CA LEU A 212 -2.15 14.61 -19.24
C LEU A 212 -1.50 15.36 -20.41
N LYS A 213 -0.20 15.53 -20.44
CA LYS A 213 0.54 16.21 -21.51
C LYS A 213 1.33 15.21 -22.35
#